data_cd7ce932c28a321e80f86549d3ff31e3
#
_entry.id   cd7ce932c28a321e80f86549d3ff31e3
#
_cell.length_a   1.000
_cell.length_b   1.000
_cell.length_c   1.000
_cell.angle_alpha   90.00
_cell.angle_beta   90.00
_cell.angle_gamma   90.00
#
_symmetry.space_group_name_H-M   'P 1'
#
loop_
_entity.id
_entity.type
_entity.pdbx_description
1 polymer ?
#
loop_
_entity_poly.entity_id
_entity_poly.type
_entity_poly.pdbx_seq_one_letter_code
_entity_poly.pdbx_strand_id
1 'polypeptide(L)'
;MFDTERLVYKIYLEAAQKFGFSFTPEIFYYLAGRSSESIIQVLQHMYGPAHNARSWREWVIARRVEKLTQIDYRVDIKPGLRDLISALQRHQIPYCIASSSRREAIERYLKATDLADDFTRIISVDDVSHAKPNPEIFLKAAECLHAEPSSVLVLEDSMNGLRAAQAGGLIAGFVYDDLSDLPSIVHGFPADTSCLSLGYPSLWDYSRALADISFTSLAEVARYLCAR
;
A
#
# COMPACT_ATOMS: atom_id res chain seq x y z
N MET A 1 -1.22 1.06 7.56
CA MET A 1 -0.80 1.12 8.97
C MET A 1 0.38 2.07 9.16
N PHE A 2 1.53 1.79 8.60
CA PHE A 2 2.73 2.64 8.67
C PHE A 2 2.73 3.63 7.51
N ASP A 3 3.17 4.87 7.75
CA ASP A 3 3.27 5.89 6.70
C ASP A 3 4.57 5.75 5.89
N THR A 4 4.73 4.58 5.29
CA THR A 4 5.88 4.28 4.43
C THR A 4 5.71 4.82 3.01
N GLU A 5 4.49 5.07 2.57
CA GLU A 5 4.19 5.51 1.21
C GLU A 5 4.74 6.90 0.94
N ARG A 6 4.65 7.83 1.92
CA ARG A 6 5.26 9.17 1.79
C ARG A 6 6.78 9.12 1.62
N LEU A 7 7.46 8.21 2.32
CA LEU A 7 8.90 8.00 2.11
C LEU A 7 9.19 7.44 0.72
N VAL A 8 8.44 6.41 0.33
CA VAL A 8 8.63 5.76 -0.99
C VAL A 8 8.35 6.75 -2.10
N TYR A 9 7.30 7.57 -1.98
CA TYR A 9 7.00 8.64 -2.93
C TYR A 9 8.16 9.64 -3.07
N LYS A 10 8.73 10.11 -1.95
CA LYS A 10 9.90 11.01 -1.98
C LYS A 10 11.11 10.37 -2.68
N ILE A 11 11.35 9.07 -2.45
CA ILE A 11 12.41 8.35 -3.16
C ILE A 11 12.13 8.27 -4.67
N TYR A 12 10.87 8.11 -5.07
CA TYR A 12 10.48 8.12 -6.48
C TYR A 12 10.69 9.50 -7.11
N LEU A 13 10.42 10.59 -6.38
CA LEU A 13 10.74 11.94 -6.83
C LEU A 13 12.25 12.16 -6.97
N GLU A 14 13.06 11.73 -6.00
CA GLU A 14 14.53 11.78 -6.11
C GLU A 14 15.01 11.04 -7.37
N ALA A 15 14.42 9.87 -7.65
CA ALA A 15 14.73 9.09 -8.84
C ALA A 15 14.25 9.80 -10.12
N ALA A 16 13.06 10.37 -10.13
CA ALA A 16 12.53 11.11 -11.27
C ALA A 16 13.43 12.30 -11.61
N GLN A 17 13.87 13.05 -10.62
CA GLN A 17 14.83 14.14 -10.81
C GLN A 17 16.18 13.63 -11.34
N LYS A 18 16.71 12.54 -10.78
CA LYS A 18 17.99 11.96 -11.20
C LYS A 18 17.96 11.46 -12.63
N PHE A 19 16.88 10.83 -13.06
CA PHE A 19 16.73 10.22 -14.39
C PHE A 19 16.02 11.13 -15.41
N GLY A 20 15.59 12.33 -15.00
CA GLY A 20 15.08 13.39 -15.89
C GLY A 20 13.68 13.15 -16.44
N PHE A 21 12.73 12.64 -15.66
CA PHE A 21 11.34 12.43 -16.11
C PHE A 21 10.30 13.04 -15.16
N SER A 22 9.09 13.24 -15.67
CA SER A 22 7.97 13.74 -14.88
C SER A 22 7.42 12.66 -13.94
N PHE A 23 7.01 13.05 -12.73
CA PHE A 23 6.43 12.12 -11.77
C PHE A 23 5.40 12.83 -10.88
N THR A 24 4.24 12.22 -10.70
CA THR A 24 3.12 12.78 -9.94
C THR A 24 2.54 11.75 -8.97
N PRO A 25 1.72 12.17 -7.98
CA PRO A 25 1.01 11.24 -7.11
C PRO A 25 0.18 10.19 -7.85
N GLU A 26 -0.47 10.57 -8.96
CA GLU A 26 -1.29 9.66 -9.76
C GLU A 26 -0.44 8.51 -10.35
N ILE A 27 0.75 8.83 -10.86
CA ILE A 27 1.70 7.83 -11.35
C ILE A 27 2.11 6.91 -10.20
N PHE A 28 2.40 7.47 -9.04
CA PHE A 28 2.77 6.69 -7.87
C PHE A 28 1.66 5.71 -7.45
N TYR A 29 0.42 6.18 -7.30
CA TYR A 29 -0.72 5.34 -6.95
C TYR A 29 -0.93 4.21 -7.97
N TYR A 30 -0.72 4.50 -9.26
CA TYR A 30 -0.82 3.48 -10.31
C TYR A 30 0.25 2.39 -10.18
N LEU A 31 1.45 2.75 -9.71
CA LEU A 31 2.57 1.82 -9.49
C LEU A 31 2.47 1.07 -8.15
N ALA A 32 1.73 1.61 -7.18
CA ALA A 32 1.61 1.03 -5.84
C ALA A 32 1.11 -0.42 -5.86
N GLY A 33 1.71 -1.27 -5.03
CA GLY A 33 1.34 -2.67 -4.91
C GLY A 33 1.71 -3.57 -6.10
N ARG A 34 2.39 -3.05 -7.14
CA ARG A 34 2.87 -3.84 -8.28
C ARG A 34 4.21 -4.51 -7.97
N SER A 35 4.47 -5.63 -8.64
CA SER A 35 5.80 -6.25 -8.64
C SER A 35 6.83 -5.35 -9.33
N SER A 36 8.12 -5.54 -9.00
CA SER A 36 9.21 -4.76 -9.63
C SER A 36 9.22 -4.88 -11.16
N GLU A 37 8.98 -6.06 -11.70
CA GLU A 37 8.95 -6.28 -13.14
C GLU A 37 7.75 -5.56 -13.79
N SER A 38 6.57 -5.61 -13.17
CA SER A 38 5.39 -4.87 -13.64
C SER A 38 5.61 -3.36 -13.61
N ILE A 39 6.29 -2.83 -12.59
CA ILE A 39 6.65 -1.41 -12.52
C ILE A 39 7.58 -1.02 -13.68
N ILE A 40 8.61 -1.84 -13.97
CA ILE A 40 9.53 -1.61 -15.10
C ILE A 40 8.76 -1.55 -16.43
N GLN A 41 7.87 -2.51 -16.68
CA GLN A 41 7.07 -2.54 -17.91
C GLN A 41 6.18 -1.31 -18.05
N VAL A 42 5.50 -0.91 -16.97
CA VAL A 42 4.67 0.30 -16.97
C VAL A 42 5.49 1.55 -17.27
N LEU A 43 6.64 1.71 -16.61
CA LEU A 43 7.49 2.88 -16.83
C LEU A 43 8.09 2.90 -18.24
N GLN A 44 8.44 1.74 -18.81
CA GLN A 44 8.87 1.65 -20.21
C GLN A 44 7.77 2.07 -21.18
N HIS A 45 6.51 1.68 -20.89
CA HIS A 45 5.37 2.10 -21.69
C HIS A 45 5.13 3.61 -21.57
N MET A 46 5.13 4.15 -20.35
CA MET A 46 4.83 5.56 -20.09
C MET A 46 5.87 6.55 -20.60
N TYR A 47 7.16 6.19 -20.49
CA TYR A 47 8.27 7.11 -20.81
C TYR A 47 9.03 6.75 -22.08
N GLY A 48 8.67 5.62 -22.70
CA GLY A 48 9.29 5.15 -23.93
C GLY A 48 10.68 4.49 -23.76
N PRO A 49 11.26 4.02 -24.86
CA PRO A 49 12.50 3.20 -24.84
C PRO A 49 13.76 4.00 -24.48
N ALA A 50 13.74 5.31 -24.57
CA ALA A 50 14.88 6.16 -24.16
C ALA A 50 15.04 6.19 -22.63
N HIS A 51 14.00 5.83 -21.89
CA HIS A 51 14.01 5.78 -20.43
C HIS A 51 14.51 4.43 -19.93
N ASN A 52 15.57 4.44 -19.12
CA ASN A 52 16.07 3.21 -18.49
C ASN A 52 15.29 2.88 -17.22
N ALA A 53 14.10 2.32 -17.38
CA ALA A 53 13.21 1.97 -16.28
C ALA A 53 13.82 0.94 -15.32
N ARG A 54 14.66 0.02 -15.82
CA ARG A 54 15.32 -0.97 -14.97
C ARG A 54 16.32 -0.32 -14.02
N SER A 55 17.24 0.51 -14.53
CA SER A 55 18.19 1.25 -13.70
C SER A 55 17.50 2.18 -12.71
N TRP A 56 16.41 2.81 -13.14
CA TRP A 56 15.57 3.60 -12.25
C TRP A 56 15.03 2.75 -11.10
N ARG A 57 14.47 1.57 -11.42
CA ARG A 57 13.89 0.68 -10.40
C ARG A 57 14.94 0.14 -9.43
N GLU A 58 16.10 -0.27 -9.93
CA GLU A 58 17.23 -0.72 -9.13
C GLU A 58 17.71 0.37 -8.17
N TRP A 59 17.82 1.60 -8.66
CA TRP A 59 18.18 2.74 -7.84
C TRP A 59 17.15 3.02 -6.74
N VAL A 60 15.87 2.98 -7.06
CA VAL A 60 14.77 3.15 -6.07
C VAL A 60 14.85 2.07 -4.99
N ILE A 61 15.08 0.81 -5.36
CA ILE A 61 15.19 -0.28 -4.39
C ILE A 61 16.40 -0.06 -3.48
N ALA A 62 17.57 0.24 -4.03
CA ALA A 62 18.78 0.51 -3.27
C ALA A 62 18.59 1.71 -2.30
N ARG A 63 17.99 2.80 -2.79
CA ARG A 63 17.73 3.99 -1.99
C ARG A 63 16.72 3.74 -0.88
N ARG A 64 15.70 2.92 -1.16
CA ARG A 64 14.72 2.51 -0.14
C ARG A 64 15.39 1.70 0.97
N VAL A 65 16.23 0.73 0.62
CA VAL A 65 17.00 -0.06 1.60
C VAL A 65 17.87 0.85 2.44
N GLU A 66 18.65 1.75 1.80
CA GLU A 66 19.50 2.71 2.49
C GLU A 66 18.72 3.55 3.50
N LYS A 67 17.59 4.14 3.08
CA LYS A 67 16.76 4.98 3.96
C LYS A 67 16.14 4.19 5.10
N LEU A 68 15.64 2.99 4.85
CA LEU A 68 14.99 2.15 5.85
C LEU A 68 15.96 1.49 6.84
N THR A 69 17.25 1.43 6.51
CA THR A 69 18.31 0.89 7.38
C THR A 69 19.04 1.96 8.17
N GLN A 70 18.76 3.25 7.95
CA GLN A 70 19.31 4.32 8.78
C GLN A 70 18.84 4.16 10.22
N ILE A 71 19.79 4.28 11.18
CA ILE A 71 19.55 4.08 12.62
C ILE A 71 18.46 5.02 13.16
N ASP A 72 18.33 6.23 12.58
CA ASP A 72 17.38 7.26 13.03
C ASP A 72 16.07 7.27 12.22
N TYR A 73 15.84 6.27 11.36
CA TYR A 73 14.59 6.23 10.59
C TYR A 73 13.41 5.89 11.51
N ARG A 74 12.60 6.91 11.78
CA ARG A 74 11.32 6.75 12.46
C ARG A 74 10.23 6.53 11.43
N VAL A 75 9.50 5.45 11.59
CA VAL A 75 8.26 5.20 10.87
C VAL A 75 7.13 5.82 11.66
N ASP A 76 6.37 6.70 11.00
CA ASP A 76 5.14 7.21 11.58
C ASP A 76 4.00 6.20 11.36
N ILE A 77 3.07 6.14 12.28
CA ILE A 77 1.82 5.40 12.13
C ILE A 77 0.76 6.29 11.49
N LYS A 78 -0.08 5.70 10.64
CA LYS A 78 -1.18 6.46 10.05
C LYS A 78 -2.15 6.96 11.13
N PRO A 79 -2.68 8.19 11.00
CA PRO A 79 -3.64 8.75 11.96
C PRO A 79 -4.83 7.83 12.19
N GLY A 80 -5.22 7.67 13.45
CA GLY A 80 -6.34 6.82 13.86
C GLY A 80 -6.02 5.33 14.02
N LEU A 81 -4.77 4.88 13.80
CA LEU A 81 -4.42 3.47 13.97
C LEU A 81 -4.60 3.00 15.41
N ARG A 82 -4.16 3.78 16.40
CA ARG A 82 -4.32 3.41 17.82
C ARG A 82 -5.79 3.39 18.25
N ASP A 83 -6.61 4.30 17.71
CA ASP A 83 -8.05 4.31 17.95
C ASP A 83 -8.71 3.06 17.37
N LEU A 84 -8.31 2.65 16.16
CA LEU A 84 -8.79 1.44 15.52
C LEU A 84 -8.39 0.19 16.33
N ILE A 85 -7.16 0.05 16.76
CA ILE A 85 -6.70 -1.07 17.60
C ILE A 85 -7.55 -1.12 18.89
N SER A 86 -7.71 0.02 19.56
CA SER A 86 -8.50 0.12 20.78
C SER A 86 -9.97 -0.29 20.57
N ALA A 87 -10.55 0.08 19.43
CA ALA A 87 -11.91 -0.32 19.06
C ALA A 87 -12.00 -1.84 18.83
N LEU A 88 -11.06 -2.41 18.06
CA LEU A 88 -11.00 -3.85 17.79
C LEU A 88 -10.87 -4.67 19.08
N GLN A 89 -9.97 -4.26 19.98
CA GLN A 89 -9.77 -4.91 21.29
C GLN A 89 -11.02 -4.82 22.17
N ARG A 90 -11.63 -3.64 22.27
CA ARG A 90 -12.85 -3.41 23.07
C ARG A 90 -14.02 -4.28 22.62
N HIS A 91 -14.20 -4.42 21.31
CA HIS A 91 -15.26 -5.21 20.71
C HIS A 91 -14.87 -6.67 20.49
N GLN A 92 -13.68 -7.08 20.94
CA GLN A 92 -13.15 -8.46 20.80
C GLN A 92 -13.15 -8.94 19.34
N ILE A 93 -12.91 -8.04 18.38
CA ILE A 93 -12.83 -8.35 16.96
C ILE A 93 -11.41 -8.88 16.67
N PRO A 94 -11.26 -10.14 16.21
CA PRO A 94 -9.94 -10.66 15.83
C PRO A 94 -9.35 -9.88 14.66
N TYR A 95 -8.04 -9.63 14.69
CA TYR A 95 -7.34 -8.94 13.61
C TYR A 95 -5.91 -9.46 13.43
N CYS A 96 -5.37 -9.23 12.25
CA CYS A 96 -3.99 -9.56 11.90
C CYS A 96 -3.44 -8.59 10.86
N ILE A 97 -2.14 -8.64 10.65
CA ILE A 97 -1.48 -7.97 9.52
C ILE A 97 -1.42 -8.93 8.33
N ALA A 98 -1.78 -8.42 7.12
CA ALA A 98 -1.56 -9.09 5.84
C ALA A 98 -0.85 -8.10 4.88
N SER A 99 0.46 -8.24 4.69
CA SER A 99 1.30 -7.22 4.04
C SER A 99 2.19 -7.80 2.94
N SER A 100 2.35 -7.06 1.84
CA SER A 100 3.34 -7.35 0.79
C SER A 100 4.79 -7.05 1.20
N SER A 101 5.02 -6.58 2.42
CA SER A 101 6.35 -6.40 2.99
C SER A 101 6.88 -7.72 3.56
N ARG A 102 8.22 -7.85 3.65
CA ARG A 102 8.84 -8.98 4.34
C ARG A 102 8.55 -8.91 5.84
N ARG A 103 8.46 -10.08 6.48
CA ARG A 103 8.19 -10.22 7.92
C ARG A 103 9.14 -9.40 8.76
N GLU A 104 10.45 -9.48 8.52
CA GLU A 104 11.47 -8.72 9.23
C GLU A 104 11.21 -7.21 9.22
N ALA A 105 10.77 -6.66 8.08
CA ALA A 105 10.46 -5.24 7.97
C ALA A 105 9.21 -4.85 8.79
N ILE A 106 8.18 -5.71 8.77
CA ILE A 106 6.96 -5.49 9.56
C ILE A 106 7.28 -5.49 11.06
N GLU A 107 8.00 -6.50 11.54
CA GLU A 107 8.38 -6.64 12.96
C GLU A 107 9.25 -5.47 13.43
N ARG A 108 10.19 -5.01 12.58
CA ARG A 108 11.00 -3.82 12.86
C ARG A 108 10.13 -2.56 13.03
N TYR A 109 9.13 -2.37 12.16
CA TYR A 109 8.22 -1.22 12.26
C TYR A 109 7.32 -1.31 13.49
N LEU A 110 6.79 -2.48 13.78
CA LEU A 110 5.99 -2.71 14.98
C LEU A 110 6.78 -2.38 16.25
N LYS A 111 8.03 -2.83 16.31
CA LYS A 111 8.93 -2.51 17.43
C LYS A 111 9.25 -1.02 17.54
N ALA A 112 9.52 -0.36 16.40
CA ALA A 112 9.84 1.07 16.37
C ALA A 112 8.67 1.98 16.73
N THR A 113 7.44 1.48 16.69
CA THR A 113 6.20 2.23 16.96
C THR A 113 5.48 1.78 18.23
N ASP A 114 6.09 0.88 19.03
CA ASP A 114 5.51 0.29 20.23
C ASP A 114 4.15 -0.40 19.96
N LEU A 115 4.07 -1.15 18.85
CA LEU A 115 2.87 -1.90 18.41
C LEU A 115 3.11 -3.41 18.35
N ALA A 116 4.26 -3.89 18.82
CA ALA A 116 4.63 -5.30 18.69
C ALA A 116 3.68 -6.22 19.48
N ASP A 117 3.19 -5.77 20.63
CA ASP A 117 2.27 -6.53 21.48
C ASP A 117 0.83 -6.50 20.96
N ASP A 118 0.48 -5.49 20.13
CA ASP A 118 -0.85 -5.38 19.53
C ASP A 118 -1.04 -6.32 18.33
N PHE A 119 0.04 -6.70 17.64
CA PHE A 119 -0.04 -7.50 16.42
C PHE A 119 0.78 -8.78 16.52
N THR A 120 0.18 -9.82 17.11
CA THR A 120 0.81 -11.15 17.26
C THR A 120 0.62 -12.05 16.05
N ARG A 121 -0.32 -11.71 15.15
CA ARG A 121 -0.62 -12.48 13.94
C ARG A 121 -0.23 -11.67 12.72
N ILE A 122 0.72 -12.18 11.93
CA ILE A 122 1.27 -11.51 10.76
C ILE A 122 1.32 -12.51 9.61
N ILE A 123 0.75 -12.15 8.47
CA ILE A 123 0.93 -12.80 7.19
C ILE A 123 1.69 -11.82 6.30
N SER A 124 2.87 -12.21 5.86
CA SER A 124 3.80 -11.40 5.07
C SER A 124 3.93 -11.95 3.65
N VAL A 125 4.67 -11.26 2.79
CA VAL A 125 5.03 -11.80 1.47
C VAL A 125 5.84 -13.08 1.55
N ASP A 126 6.55 -13.32 2.65
CA ASP A 126 7.37 -14.53 2.85
C ASP A 126 6.50 -15.78 3.11
N ASP A 127 5.23 -15.60 3.45
CA ASP A 127 4.28 -16.68 3.76
C ASP A 127 3.46 -17.12 2.54
N VAL A 128 3.58 -16.46 1.37
CA VAL A 128 2.75 -16.70 0.18
C VAL A 128 3.59 -17.01 -1.06
N SER A 129 3.01 -17.78 -1.97
CA SER A 129 3.61 -18.10 -3.26
C SER A 129 3.26 -17.07 -4.34
N HIS A 130 2.12 -16.38 -4.20
CA HIS A 130 1.61 -15.42 -5.19
C HIS A 130 1.32 -14.09 -4.53
N ALA A 131 1.92 -13.03 -5.07
CA ALA A 131 1.69 -11.67 -4.61
C ALA A 131 0.32 -11.12 -5.06
N LYS A 132 -0.19 -10.08 -4.37
CA LYS A 132 -1.37 -9.31 -4.80
C LYS A 132 -1.25 -8.90 -6.28
N PRO A 133 -2.28 -9.04 -7.10
CA PRO A 133 -3.71 -9.20 -6.75
C PRO A 133 -4.18 -10.64 -6.51
N ASN A 134 -3.30 -11.63 -6.38
CA ASN A 134 -3.70 -12.96 -5.96
C ASN A 134 -4.23 -12.90 -4.50
N PRO A 135 -5.35 -13.59 -4.17
CA PRO A 135 -5.98 -13.52 -2.85
C PRO A 135 -5.24 -14.30 -1.76
N GLU A 136 -4.20 -15.07 -2.08
CA GLU A 136 -3.56 -16.03 -1.17
C GLU A 136 -3.24 -15.43 0.20
N ILE A 137 -2.70 -14.20 0.25
CA ILE A 137 -2.32 -13.55 1.50
C ILE A 137 -3.52 -13.29 2.41
N PHE A 138 -4.66 -12.91 1.84
CA PHE A 138 -5.87 -12.64 2.62
C PHE A 138 -6.62 -13.91 3.02
N LEU A 139 -6.59 -14.94 2.18
CA LEU A 139 -7.13 -16.25 2.52
C LEU A 139 -6.35 -16.87 3.69
N LYS A 140 -5.02 -16.79 3.69
CA LYS A 140 -4.18 -17.19 4.84
C LYS A 140 -4.44 -16.35 6.09
N ALA A 141 -4.73 -15.06 5.91
CA ALA A 141 -5.12 -14.21 7.02
C ALA A 141 -6.47 -14.62 7.62
N ALA A 142 -7.47 -14.92 6.80
CA ALA A 142 -8.76 -15.41 7.25
C ALA A 142 -8.63 -16.76 8.00
N GLU A 143 -7.84 -17.70 7.47
CA GLU A 143 -7.51 -18.96 8.12
C GLU A 143 -6.83 -18.73 9.48
N CYS A 144 -5.84 -17.84 9.55
CA CYS A 144 -5.15 -17.48 10.79
C CYS A 144 -6.08 -16.88 11.85
N LEU A 145 -7.15 -16.21 11.42
CA LEU A 145 -8.20 -15.65 12.29
C LEU A 145 -9.33 -16.65 12.60
N HIS A 146 -9.29 -17.87 12.02
CA HIS A 146 -10.38 -18.85 12.08
C HIS A 146 -11.73 -18.26 11.63
N ALA A 147 -11.72 -17.46 10.57
CA ALA A 147 -12.87 -16.76 10.05
C ALA A 147 -13.17 -17.15 8.61
N GLU A 148 -14.46 -17.20 8.26
CA GLU A 148 -14.89 -17.37 6.87
C GLU A 148 -14.50 -16.12 6.06
N PRO A 149 -13.95 -16.25 4.85
CA PRO A 149 -13.53 -15.10 4.03
C PRO A 149 -14.60 -14.03 3.88
N SER A 150 -15.87 -14.40 3.68
CA SER A 150 -16.99 -13.48 3.54
C SER A 150 -17.32 -12.66 4.80
N SER A 151 -16.75 -13.03 5.95
CA SER A 151 -16.90 -12.28 7.21
C SER A 151 -15.67 -11.42 7.55
N VAL A 152 -14.64 -11.44 6.73
CA VAL A 152 -13.38 -10.70 6.98
C VAL A 152 -13.37 -9.41 6.19
N LEU A 153 -13.22 -8.29 6.89
CA LEU A 153 -12.98 -6.97 6.31
C LEU A 153 -11.46 -6.77 6.11
N VAL A 154 -11.06 -6.59 4.88
CA VAL A 154 -9.70 -6.20 4.50
C VAL A 154 -9.64 -4.68 4.40
N LEU A 155 -8.74 -4.02 5.12
CA LEU A 155 -8.49 -2.59 5.00
C LEU A 155 -7.25 -2.37 4.14
N GLU A 156 -7.44 -1.77 2.98
CA GLU A 156 -6.42 -1.58 1.92
C GLU A 156 -6.45 -0.17 1.33
N ASP A 157 -5.27 0.29 0.91
CA ASP A 157 -5.06 1.57 0.22
C ASP A 157 -4.64 1.39 -1.25
N SER A 158 -4.43 0.15 -1.69
CA SER A 158 -3.96 -0.18 -3.04
C SER A 158 -5.02 -0.92 -3.88
N MET A 159 -5.06 -0.61 -5.19
CA MET A 159 -5.92 -1.33 -6.14
C MET A 159 -5.65 -2.84 -6.17
N ASN A 160 -4.38 -3.24 -6.08
CA ASN A 160 -4.04 -4.67 -6.11
C ASN A 160 -4.48 -5.38 -4.83
N GLY A 161 -4.47 -4.69 -3.69
CA GLY A 161 -5.02 -5.20 -2.44
C GLY A 161 -6.54 -5.35 -2.49
N LEU A 162 -7.26 -4.34 -2.98
CA LEU A 162 -8.73 -4.43 -3.15
C LEU A 162 -9.13 -5.57 -4.09
N ARG A 163 -8.44 -5.70 -5.23
CA ARG A 163 -8.67 -6.83 -6.16
C ARG A 163 -8.38 -8.19 -5.53
N ALA A 164 -7.32 -8.28 -4.72
CA ALA A 164 -7.00 -9.51 -4.00
C ALA A 164 -8.09 -9.87 -2.97
N ALA A 165 -8.63 -8.89 -2.23
CA ALA A 165 -9.72 -9.10 -1.30
C ALA A 165 -10.98 -9.62 -2.01
N GLN A 166 -11.38 -8.96 -3.10
CA GLN A 166 -12.53 -9.39 -3.92
C GLN A 166 -12.34 -10.79 -4.51
N ALA A 167 -11.15 -11.06 -5.09
CA ALA A 167 -10.84 -12.36 -5.68
C ALA A 167 -10.91 -13.51 -4.66
N GLY A 168 -10.66 -13.21 -3.38
CA GLY A 168 -10.76 -14.16 -2.27
C GLY A 168 -12.15 -14.23 -1.62
N GLY A 169 -13.12 -13.46 -2.08
CA GLY A 169 -14.46 -13.38 -1.47
C GLY A 169 -14.49 -12.69 -0.11
N LEU A 170 -13.49 -11.84 0.19
CA LEU A 170 -13.44 -11.03 1.40
C LEU A 170 -14.10 -9.67 1.16
N ILE A 171 -14.48 -8.98 2.24
CA ILE A 171 -15.04 -7.62 2.16
C ILE A 171 -13.89 -6.64 1.90
N ALA A 172 -13.90 -5.98 0.75
CA ALA A 172 -12.88 -5.03 0.36
C ALA A 172 -13.18 -3.64 0.94
N GLY A 173 -12.42 -3.21 1.94
CA GLY A 173 -12.49 -1.88 2.57
C GLY A 173 -11.37 -0.98 2.05
N PHE A 174 -11.71 0.07 1.31
CA PHE A 174 -10.76 1.05 0.87
C PHE A 174 -10.51 2.10 1.96
N VAL A 175 -9.26 2.30 2.34
CA VAL A 175 -8.84 3.39 3.23
C VAL A 175 -7.96 4.34 2.44
N TYR A 176 -8.44 5.56 2.25
CA TYR A 176 -7.72 6.56 1.46
C TYR A 176 -6.38 6.95 2.08
N ASP A 177 -5.35 6.95 1.26
CA ASP A 177 -4.02 7.47 1.58
C ASP A 177 -3.75 8.72 0.75
N ASP A 178 -3.90 9.88 1.37
CA ASP A 178 -3.75 11.17 0.68
C ASP A 178 -2.27 11.56 0.55
N LEU A 179 -1.80 11.61 -0.68
CA LEU A 179 -0.47 12.11 -1.04
C LEU A 179 -0.56 13.40 -1.87
N SER A 180 -1.74 13.99 -2.01
CA SER A 180 -1.98 15.17 -2.87
C SER A 180 -1.23 16.41 -2.40
N ASP A 181 -0.81 16.48 -1.14
CA ASP A 181 0.03 17.53 -0.58
C ASP A 181 1.51 17.40 -0.94
N LEU A 182 1.91 16.26 -1.55
CA LEU A 182 3.30 16.03 -1.93
C LEU A 182 3.62 16.65 -3.30
N PRO A 183 4.86 17.15 -3.50
CA PRO A 183 5.24 17.84 -4.74
C PRO A 183 5.25 16.88 -5.93
N SER A 184 5.03 17.45 -7.12
CA SER A 184 5.17 16.75 -8.40
C SER A 184 6.36 17.29 -9.19
N ILE A 185 6.95 16.44 -10.02
CA ILE A 185 7.92 16.83 -11.06
C ILE A 185 7.18 16.77 -12.40
N VAL A 186 7.03 17.95 -13.07
CA VAL A 186 6.24 18.08 -14.31
C VAL A 186 7.12 18.48 -15.50
N HIS A 187 8.44 18.36 -15.37
CA HIS A 187 9.42 18.62 -16.43
C HIS A 187 10.29 17.40 -16.65
N GLY A 188 11.02 17.38 -17.73
CA GLY A 188 11.76 16.19 -18.19
C GLY A 188 10.94 15.40 -19.20
N PHE A 189 11.12 14.08 -19.24
CA PHE A 189 10.32 13.23 -20.13
C PHE A 189 8.86 13.22 -19.65
N PRO A 190 7.90 13.67 -20.49
CA PRO A 190 6.49 13.57 -20.15
C PRO A 190 6.06 12.11 -20.14
N ALA A 191 5.22 11.75 -19.18
CA ALA A 191 4.63 10.42 -19.15
C ALA A 191 3.47 10.33 -20.18
N ASP A 192 3.41 9.26 -20.94
CA ASP A 192 2.16 8.84 -21.57
C ASP A 192 1.27 8.25 -20.49
N THR A 193 0.32 9.04 -20.02
CA THR A 193 -0.62 8.66 -18.96
C THR A 193 -1.88 8.00 -19.49
N SER A 194 -1.96 7.68 -20.77
CA SER A 194 -3.14 7.02 -21.37
C SER A 194 -3.47 5.70 -20.67
N CYS A 195 -2.48 4.98 -20.20
CA CYS A 195 -2.65 3.75 -19.41
C CYS A 195 -3.29 3.99 -18.03
N LEU A 196 -3.29 5.23 -17.51
CA LEU A 196 -3.95 5.61 -16.27
C LEU A 196 -5.45 5.86 -16.46
N SER A 197 -5.92 5.96 -17.71
CA SER A 197 -7.34 6.17 -18.04
C SER A 197 -8.13 4.89 -17.76
N LEU A 198 -8.67 4.79 -16.56
CA LEU A 198 -9.47 3.64 -16.10
C LEU A 198 -10.99 3.87 -16.27
N GLY A 199 -11.39 4.92 -17.01
CA GLY A 199 -12.79 5.32 -17.15
C GLY A 199 -13.36 6.05 -15.91
N TYR A 200 -12.51 6.42 -14.97
CA TYR A 200 -12.88 7.17 -13.77
C TYR A 200 -12.09 8.49 -13.70
N PRO A 201 -12.63 9.53 -13.06
CA PRO A 201 -11.99 10.85 -12.95
C PRO A 201 -10.61 10.79 -12.27
N SER A 202 -10.41 9.85 -11.34
CA SER A 202 -9.15 9.65 -10.64
C SER A 202 -8.95 8.17 -10.25
N LEU A 203 -7.72 7.81 -9.89
CA LEU A 203 -7.44 6.49 -9.29
C LEU A 203 -8.14 6.29 -7.94
N TRP A 204 -8.40 7.38 -7.22
CA TRP A 204 -9.17 7.36 -5.99
C TRP A 204 -10.62 6.93 -6.25
N ASP A 205 -11.28 7.53 -7.26
CA ASP A 205 -12.64 7.16 -7.66
C ASP A 205 -12.70 5.71 -8.13
N TYR A 206 -11.69 5.27 -8.87
CA TYR A 206 -11.59 3.88 -9.31
C TYR A 206 -11.44 2.91 -8.12
N SER A 207 -10.53 3.21 -7.18
CA SER A 207 -10.33 2.36 -6.00
C SER A 207 -11.57 2.31 -5.12
N ARG A 208 -12.26 3.47 -4.97
CA ARG A 208 -13.53 3.57 -4.28
C ARG A 208 -14.63 2.76 -4.95
N ALA A 209 -14.66 2.71 -6.29
CA ALA A 209 -15.64 1.93 -7.04
C ALA A 209 -15.38 0.41 -6.97
N LEU A 210 -14.13 0.01 -6.72
CA LEU A 210 -13.77 -1.40 -6.49
C LEU A 210 -14.11 -1.87 -5.07
N ALA A 211 -14.17 -0.99 -4.09
CA ALA A 211 -14.36 -1.38 -2.70
C ALA A 211 -15.84 -1.62 -2.36
N ASP A 212 -16.10 -2.57 -1.49
CA ASP A 212 -17.43 -2.79 -0.91
C ASP A 212 -17.79 -1.68 0.10
N ILE A 213 -16.77 -1.12 0.76
CA ILE A 213 -16.89 0.01 1.69
C ILE A 213 -15.65 0.90 1.60
N SER A 214 -15.81 2.20 1.80
CA SER A 214 -14.70 3.16 1.73
C SER A 214 -14.67 4.07 2.94
N PHE A 215 -13.46 4.37 3.38
CA PHE A 215 -13.18 5.22 4.53
C PHE A 215 -12.13 6.28 4.15
N THR A 216 -12.26 7.46 4.71
CA THR A 216 -11.29 8.55 4.53
C THR A 216 -10.08 8.42 5.46
N SER A 217 -10.17 7.60 6.51
CA SER A 217 -9.09 7.38 7.48
C SER A 217 -9.34 6.16 8.37
N LEU A 218 -8.28 5.68 9.04
CA LEU A 218 -8.43 4.62 10.07
C LEU A 218 -9.26 5.08 11.27
N ALA A 219 -9.28 6.37 11.58
CA ALA A 219 -10.15 6.92 12.62
C ALA A 219 -11.65 6.79 12.25
N GLU A 220 -11.99 6.89 10.97
CA GLU A 220 -13.35 6.64 10.51
C GLU A 220 -13.72 5.17 10.64
N VAL A 221 -12.81 4.25 10.31
CA VAL A 221 -13.02 2.81 10.57
C VAL A 221 -13.31 2.55 12.04
N ALA A 222 -12.51 3.14 12.94
CA ALA A 222 -12.71 2.99 14.38
C ALA A 222 -14.11 3.45 14.81
N ARG A 223 -14.56 4.62 14.33
CA ARG A 223 -15.92 5.12 14.61
C ARG A 223 -17.02 4.21 14.05
N TYR A 224 -16.83 3.69 12.84
CA TYR A 224 -17.77 2.75 12.23
C TYR A 224 -17.95 1.48 13.07
N LEU A 225 -16.87 0.93 13.63
CA LEU A 225 -16.92 -0.24 14.50
C LEU A 225 -17.61 0.06 15.84
N CYS A 226 -17.40 1.27 16.40
CA CYS A 226 -18.02 1.67 17.66
C CYS A 226 -19.52 2.00 17.54
N ALA A 227 -20.04 2.21 16.34
CA ALA A 227 -21.44 2.55 16.10
C ALA A 227 -22.35 1.32 15.90
N ARG A 228 -21.80 0.13 15.94
CA ARG A 228 -22.48 -1.16 15.79
C ARG A 228 -22.43 -1.98 17.07
#